data_20f9be30cc4d420d063b4e80ae1fd7aa
#
_entry.id   20f9be30cc4d420d063b4e80ae1fd7aa
#
_cell.length_a   1.000
_cell.length_b   1.000
_cell.length_c   1.000
_cell.angle_alpha   90.00
_cell.angle_beta   90.00
_cell.angle_gamma   90.00
#
_symmetry.space_group_name_H-M   'P 1'
#
loop_
_entity.id
_entity.type
_entity.pdbx_description
1 polymer ?
#
loop_
_entity_poly.entity_id
_entity_poly.type
_entity_poly.pdbx_seq_one_letter_code
_entity_poly.pdbx_strand_id
1 'polypeptide(L)'
;MTSPPAGSKRRYVEQMADGDNVEEVYLVVDKQVRANRNGQTYLQLDLRDRTGSINARLWNAGGHTIRSFEAGDFLLVKGKVQLFQGALQMILSHLDRVPADKVELADFLPHTEQDVSKLYERLRCLLMKLGDPHLRGLAECFLMDQDFVQAFCKAPAGTRVHHAYLGGLLEHVVTLLDAADRLAPLYPDVVQE
;
A
#
# COMPACT_ATOMS: atom_id res chain seq x y z
N MET A 1 -2.02 18.60 17.09
CA MET A 1 -3.04 18.05 16.20
C MET A 1 -3.12 18.95 14.98
N THR A 2 -2.33 18.69 13.96
CA THR A 2 -2.34 19.49 12.72
C THR A 2 -2.75 18.57 11.59
N SER A 3 -4.05 18.63 11.23
CA SER A 3 -4.51 18.15 9.93
C SER A 3 -3.88 19.03 8.84
N PRO A 4 -3.58 18.51 7.65
CA PRO A 4 -3.12 19.34 6.53
C PRO A 4 -4.18 20.42 6.24
N PRO A 5 -3.78 21.61 5.79
CA PRO A 5 -4.71 22.70 5.51
C PRO A 5 -5.72 22.24 4.45
N ALA A 6 -7.00 22.29 4.80
CA ALA A 6 -8.09 22.03 3.87
C ALA A 6 -8.01 23.04 2.70
N GLY A 7 -7.67 22.58 1.51
CA GLY A 7 -7.71 23.40 0.29
C GLY A 7 -6.47 23.38 -0.59
N SER A 8 -5.33 22.84 -0.20
CA SER A 8 -4.20 22.66 -1.14
C SER A 8 -4.37 21.32 -1.88
N LYS A 9 -4.32 21.39 -3.22
CA LYS A 9 -4.32 20.20 -4.07
C LYS A 9 -3.12 19.34 -3.67
N ARG A 10 -3.36 18.07 -3.28
CA ARG A 10 -2.32 17.11 -2.92
C ARG A 10 -1.21 17.09 -3.97
N ARG A 11 0.03 17.08 -3.54
CA ARG A 11 1.19 17.04 -4.41
C ARG A 11 1.78 15.64 -4.48
N TYR A 12 1.62 15.03 -5.64
CA TYR A 12 2.12 13.68 -5.90
C TYR A 12 3.60 13.68 -6.31
N VAL A 13 4.28 12.52 -6.12
CA VAL A 13 5.71 12.36 -6.43
C VAL A 13 6.02 12.70 -7.88
N GLU A 14 5.19 12.29 -8.85
CA GLU A 14 5.38 12.59 -10.28
C GLU A 14 5.36 14.10 -10.62
N GLN A 15 4.77 14.92 -9.73
CA GLN A 15 4.62 16.37 -9.92
C GLN A 15 5.75 17.16 -9.27
N MET A 16 6.70 16.48 -8.61
CA MET A 16 7.80 17.15 -7.92
C MET A 16 8.89 17.60 -8.89
N ALA A 17 9.43 18.79 -8.63
CA ALA A 17 10.53 19.36 -9.35
C ALA A 17 11.65 19.83 -8.39
N ASP A 18 12.84 20.03 -8.96
CA ASP A 18 13.96 20.59 -8.21
C ASP A 18 13.61 21.95 -7.61
N GLY A 19 13.93 22.12 -6.33
CA GLY A 19 13.65 23.36 -5.59
C GLY A 19 12.30 23.41 -4.88
N ASP A 20 11.40 22.45 -5.10
CA ASP A 20 10.07 22.43 -4.50
C ASP A 20 10.11 22.29 -2.98
N ASN A 21 9.25 23.04 -2.30
CA ASN A 21 8.94 22.80 -0.90
C ASN A 21 7.69 21.95 -0.81
N VAL A 22 7.77 20.85 -0.05
CA VAL A 22 6.71 19.86 0.08
C VAL A 22 6.33 19.73 1.54
N GLU A 23 5.03 19.75 1.80
CA GLU A 23 4.41 19.39 3.09
C GLU A 23 3.23 18.48 2.77
N GLU A 24 3.46 17.15 2.86
CA GLU A 24 2.48 16.17 2.41
C GLU A 24 2.67 14.82 3.11
N VAL A 25 1.64 13.96 3.07
CA VAL A 25 1.69 12.61 3.63
C VAL A 25 2.19 11.62 2.59
N TYR A 26 3.13 10.74 2.99
CA TYR A 26 3.65 9.63 2.17
C TYR A 26 3.68 8.32 2.96
N LEU A 27 3.61 7.21 2.24
CA LEU A 27 3.85 5.86 2.77
C LEU A 27 5.35 5.60 2.85
N VAL A 28 5.84 5.11 3.99
CA VAL A 28 7.23 4.65 4.15
C VAL A 28 7.37 3.24 3.58
N VAL A 29 8.09 3.10 2.48
CA VAL A 29 8.38 1.78 1.87
C VAL A 29 9.60 1.14 2.52
N ASP A 30 10.66 1.93 2.73
CA ASP A 30 11.89 1.50 3.38
C ASP A 30 12.42 2.57 4.33
N LYS A 31 13.13 2.12 5.36
CA LYS A 31 13.72 2.94 6.40
C LYS A 31 15.09 2.42 6.75
N GLN A 32 16.09 3.24 6.57
CA GLN A 32 17.47 2.91 6.89
C GLN A 32 18.07 3.97 7.81
N VAL A 33 18.71 3.52 8.88
CA VAL A 33 19.50 4.36 9.76
C VAL A 33 20.95 4.28 9.30
N ARG A 34 21.53 5.42 8.95
CA ARG A 34 22.91 5.49 8.44
C ARG A 34 23.74 6.50 9.22
N ALA A 35 25.05 6.33 9.22
CA ALA A 35 25.99 7.31 9.73
C ALA A 35 26.72 8.00 8.58
N ASN A 36 26.90 9.31 8.68
CA ASN A 36 27.76 10.06 7.75
C ASN A 36 29.25 9.88 8.11
N ARG A 37 30.15 10.44 7.32
CA ARG A 37 31.61 10.36 7.54
C ARG A 37 32.08 10.95 8.89
N ASN A 38 31.26 11.81 9.49
CA ASN A 38 31.53 12.45 10.77
C ASN A 38 30.87 11.67 11.95
N GLY A 39 30.34 10.48 11.73
CA GLY A 39 29.67 9.67 12.75
C GLY A 39 28.24 10.15 13.12
N GLN A 40 27.72 11.19 12.49
CA GLN A 40 26.37 11.68 12.76
C GLN A 40 25.33 10.79 12.07
N THR A 41 24.30 10.42 12.83
CA THR A 41 23.22 9.57 12.34
C THR A 41 22.23 10.37 11.49
N TYR A 42 21.81 9.78 10.37
CA TYR A 42 20.72 10.29 9.56
C TYR A 42 19.77 9.16 9.14
N LEU A 43 18.52 9.52 8.87
CA LEU A 43 17.55 8.62 8.28
C LEU A 43 17.57 8.76 6.76
N GLN A 44 17.60 7.62 6.09
CA GLN A 44 17.29 7.49 4.67
C GLN A 44 15.98 6.74 4.56
N LEU A 45 15.00 7.35 3.90
CA LEU A 45 13.66 6.82 3.72
C LEU A 45 13.37 6.67 2.23
N ASP A 46 12.59 5.66 1.88
CA ASP A 46 11.94 5.57 0.59
C ASP A 46 10.45 5.88 0.79
N LEU A 47 10.01 7.03 0.32
CA LEU A 47 8.67 7.56 0.48
C LEU A 47 7.89 7.33 -0.81
N ARG A 48 6.63 6.87 -0.69
CA ARG A 48 5.78 6.52 -1.83
C ARG A 48 4.41 7.16 -1.75
N ASP A 49 3.89 7.50 -2.91
CA ASP A 49 2.46 7.65 -3.17
C ASP A 49 2.04 6.76 -4.37
N ARG A 50 0.80 6.89 -4.83
CA ARG A 50 0.28 6.09 -5.96
C ARG A 50 1.00 6.33 -7.29
N THR A 51 1.73 7.45 -7.43
CA THR A 51 2.37 7.89 -8.69
C THR A 51 3.85 7.51 -8.76
N GLY A 52 4.48 7.22 -7.61
CA GLY A 52 5.89 6.87 -7.59
C GLY A 52 6.50 6.88 -6.20
N SER A 53 7.84 6.80 -6.17
CA SER A 53 8.64 6.85 -4.94
C SER A 53 9.72 7.93 -5.05
N ILE A 54 10.07 8.51 -3.91
CA ILE A 54 11.16 9.47 -3.78
C ILE A 54 12.05 9.12 -2.59
N ASN A 55 13.37 9.16 -2.79
CA ASN A 55 14.31 9.01 -1.68
C ASN A 55 14.32 10.27 -0.82
N ALA A 56 14.22 10.11 0.48
CA ALA A 56 14.20 11.21 1.42
C ALA A 56 15.28 11.04 2.50
N ARG A 57 15.85 12.15 2.97
CA ARG A 57 16.88 12.15 4.02
C ARG A 57 16.54 13.14 5.11
N LEU A 58 16.58 12.68 6.36
CA LEU A 58 16.51 13.52 7.53
C LEU A 58 17.87 13.51 8.23
N TRP A 59 18.56 14.64 8.19
CA TRP A 59 19.85 14.82 8.84
C TRP A 59 19.69 14.98 10.35
N ASN A 60 20.67 14.54 11.12
CA ASN A 60 20.71 14.65 12.59
C ASN A 60 19.46 14.06 13.27
N ALA A 61 19.00 12.92 12.78
CA ALA A 61 17.82 12.25 13.33
C ALA A 61 18.08 11.80 14.77
N GLY A 62 17.30 12.32 15.72
CA GLY A 62 17.37 11.93 17.12
C GLY A 62 16.81 10.51 17.34
N GLY A 63 17.27 9.85 18.40
CA GLY A 63 16.86 8.48 18.70
C GLY A 63 15.35 8.30 18.93
N HIS A 64 14.64 9.32 19.35
CA HIS A 64 13.17 9.32 19.45
C HIS A 64 12.54 9.24 18.06
N THR A 65 12.93 10.13 17.15
CA THR A 65 12.44 10.17 15.77
C THR A 65 12.72 8.86 15.03
N ILE A 66 13.91 8.28 15.25
CA ILE A 66 14.28 7.00 14.65
C ILE A 66 13.32 5.87 15.07
N ARG A 67 12.79 5.87 16.28
CA ARG A 67 11.92 4.82 16.82
C ARG A 67 10.43 5.11 16.74
N SER A 68 10.04 6.30 16.26
CA SER A 68 8.62 6.73 16.26
C SER A 68 7.77 6.10 15.17
N PHE A 69 8.38 5.46 14.16
CA PHE A 69 7.67 4.85 13.03
C PHE A 69 8.49 3.71 12.42
N GLU A 70 7.84 2.89 11.60
CA GLU A 70 8.46 1.82 10.83
C GLU A 70 8.03 1.88 9.35
N ALA A 71 8.65 1.03 8.52
CA ALA A 71 8.19 0.86 7.14
C ALA A 71 6.78 0.25 7.13
N GLY A 72 5.89 0.82 6.31
CA GLY A 72 4.46 0.56 6.31
C GLY A 72 3.64 1.66 7.00
N ASP A 73 4.28 2.55 7.77
CA ASP A 73 3.62 3.71 8.37
C ASP A 73 3.46 4.87 7.38
N PHE A 74 2.49 5.75 7.65
CA PHE A 74 2.28 7.01 6.93
C PHE A 74 2.93 8.15 7.69
N LEU A 75 3.67 8.99 6.98
CA LEU A 75 4.33 10.16 7.55
C LEU A 75 3.89 11.44 6.85
N LEU A 76 3.44 12.43 7.63
CA LEU A 76 3.43 13.82 7.20
C LEU A 76 4.88 14.32 7.23
N VAL A 77 5.40 14.68 6.09
CA VAL A 77 6.77 15.18 5.97
C VAL A 77 6.80 16.61 5.46
N LYS A 78 7.76 17.39 5.96
CA LYS A 78 8.12 18.70 5.41
C LYS A 78 9.55 18.62 4.91
N GLY A 79 9.78 19.10 3.68
CA GLY A 79 11.11 19.04 3.10
C GLY A 79 11.23 19.83 1.80
N LYS A 80 12.45 19.86 1.31
CA LYS A 80 12.77 20.47 0.02
C LYS A 80 13.26 19.41 -0.94
N VAL A 81 12.70 19.40 -2.13
CA VAL A 81 13.13 18.53 -3.22
C VAL A 81 14.37 19.14 -3.88
N GLN A 82 15.33 18.28 -4.17
CA GLN A 82 16.55 18.68 -4.90
C GLN A 82 17.00 17.59 -5.86
N LEU A 83 17.61 18.00 -6.96
CA LEU A 83 18.28 17.11 -7.89
C LEU A 83 19.66 16.75 -7.33
N PHE A 84 19.94 15.46 -7.17
CA PHE A 84 21.21 14.95 -6.70
C PHE A 84 21.63 13.72 -7.52
N GLN A 85 22.79 13.76 -8.15
CA GLN A 85 23.31 12.68 -8.99
C GLN A 85 22.33 12.17 -10.07
N GLY A 86 21.56 13.08 -10.66
CA GLY A 86 20.63 12.75 -11.73
C GLY A 86 19.24 12.25 -11.26
N ALA A 87 18.99 12.15 -9.94
CA ALA A 87 17.71 11.75 -9.38
C ALA A 87 17.17 12.80 -8.40
N LEU A 88 15.85 12.94 -8.33
CA LEU A 88 15.23 13.77 -7.30
C LEU A 88 15.33 13.08 -5.94
N GLN A 89 15.66 13.84 -4.93
CA GLN A 89 15.61 13.45 -3.52
C GLN A 89 14.98 14.56 -2.68
N MET A 90 14.40 14.20 -1.55
CA MET A 90 13.81 15.15 -0.60
C MET A 90 14.68 15.28 0.64
N ILE A 91 15.08 16.50 0.99
CA ILE A 91 15.73 16.77 2.27
C ILE A 91 14.67 17.20 3.26
N LEU A 92 14.44 16.34 4.24
CA LEU A 92 13.42 16.53 5.26
C LEU A 92 13.90 17.51 6.33
N SER A 93 13.01 18.40 6.75
CA SER A 93 13.17 19.25 7.92
C SER A 93 12.32 18.76 9.10
N HIS A 94 11.25 18.05 8.81
CA HIS A 94 10.30 17.55 9.82
C HIS A 94 9.57 16.31 9.31
N LEU A 95 9.16 15.45 10.26
CA LEU A 95 8.27 14.32 10.00
C LEU A 95 7.43 13.99 11.23
N ASP A 96 6.17 13.62 11.00
CA ASP A 96 5.24 13.13 12.02
C ASP A 96 4.48 11.92 11.51
N ARG A 97 4.24 10.94 12.39
CA ARG A 97 3.42 9.77 12.04
C ARG A 97 1.94 10.14 11.94
N VAL A 98 1.30 9.68 10.88
CA VAL A 98 -0.14 9.82 10.65
C VAL A 98 -0.81 8.46 10.81
N PRO A 99 -1.88 8.35 11.63
CA PRO A 99 -2.66 7.11 11.74
C PRO A 99 -3.27 6.69 10.41
N ALA A 100 -3.30 5.38 10.12
CA ALA A 100 -3.79 4.85 8.84
C ALA A 100 -5.29 5.11 8.60
N ASP A 101 -6.07 5.27 9.66
CA ASP A 101 -7.49 5.63 9.60
C ASP A 101 -7.76 7.08 9.18
N LYS A 102 -6.71 7.91 9.11
CA LYS A 102 -6.77 9.32 8.69
C LYS A 102 -6.26 9.58 7.28
N VAL A 103 -5.92 8.53 6.55
CA VAL A 103 -5.41 8.65 5.18
C VAL A 103 -6.31 7.91 4.19
N GLU A 104 -6.42 8.44 2.97
CA GLU A 104 -7.07 7.75 1.87
C GLU A 104 -6.05 6.82 1.19
N LEU A 105 -6.21 5.51 1.34
CA LEU A 105 -5.25 4.52 0.79
C LEU A 105 -5.09 4.61 -0.72
N ALA A 106 -6.11 5.08 -1.43
CA ALA A 106 -6.07 5.32 -2.88
C ALA A 106 -5.01 6.34 -3.31
N ASP A 107 -4.53 7.16 -2.39
CA ASP A 107 -3.46 8.14 -2.65
C ASP A 107 -2.06 7.55 -2.58
N PHE A 108 -1.90 6.36 -2.00
CA PHE A 108 -0.58 5.78 -1.71
C PHE A 108 -0.31 4.48 -2.44
N LEU A 109 -1.37 3.74 -2.79
CA LEU A 109 -1.27 2.45 -3.45
C LEU A 109 -1.76 2.55 -4.89
N PRO A 110 -1.06 1.94 -5.84
CA PRO A 110 -1.60 1.77 -7.18
C PRO A 110 -2.89 0.94 -7.13
N HIS A 111 -3.66 0.97 -8.20
CA HIS A 111 -4.83 0.13 -8.38
C HIS A 111 -4.48 -1.10 -9.22
N THR A 112 -5.27 -2.17 -9.08
CA THR A 112 -5.20 -3.28 -10.04
C THR A 112 -5.50 -2.78 -11.44
N GLU A 113 -4.82 -3.33 -12.43
CA GLU A 113 -5.09 -3.07 -13.85
C GLU A 113 -6.28 -3.90 -14.37
N GLN A 114 -6.74 -4.87 -13.57
CA GLN A 114 -7.84 -5.74 -13.93
C GLN A 114 -9.20 -5.10 -13.58
N ASP A 115 -10.23 -5.51 -14.29
CA ASP A 115 -11.61 -5.12 -14.03
C ASP A 115 -12.13 -5.81 -12.76
N VAL A 116 -12.27 -5.02 -11.69
CA VAL A 116 -12.73 -5.49 -10.38
C VAL A 116 -14.09 -6.18 -10.45
N SER A 117 -15.00 -5.70 -11.32
CA SER A 117 -16.31 -6.31 -11.47
C SER A 117 -16.21 -7.71 -12.07
N LYS A 118 -15.35 -7.90 -13.06
CA LYS A 118 -15.11 -9.23 -13.67
C LYS A 118 -14.41 -10.18 -12.70
N LEU A 119 -13.45 -9.68 -11.91
CA LEU A 119 -12.81 -10.47 -10.86
C LEU A 119 -13.84 -10.94 -9.82
N TYR A 120 -14.72 -10.04 -9.37
CA TYR A 120 -15.76 -10.38 -8.41
C TYR A 120 -16.74 -11.42 -8.96
N GLU A 121 -17.21 -11.27 -10.19
CA GLU A 121 -18.07 -12.28 -10.82
C GLU A 121 -17.34 -13.62 -10.99
N ARG A 122 -16.05 -13.61 -11.30
CA ARG A 122 -15.24 -14.83 -11.36
C ARG A 122 -15.14 -15.51 -9.99
N LEU A 123 -14.87 -14.73 -8.92
CA LEU A 123 -14.88 -15.24 -7.54
C LEU A 123 -16.21 -15.92 -7.22
N ARG A 124 -17.32 -15.24 -7.49
CA ARG A 124 -18.66 -15.76 -7.27
C ARG A 124 -18.89 -17.07 -8.00
N CYS A 125 -18.54 -17.12 -9.29
CA CYS A 125 -18.63 -18.33 -10.10
C CYS A 125 -17.86 -19.51 -9.48
N LEU A 126 -16.64 -19.28 -8.98
CA LEU A 126 -15.82 -20.34 -8.38
C LEU A 126 -16.42 -20.84 -7.06
N LEU A 127 -16.84 -19.92 -6.18
CA LEU A 127 -17.43 -20.29 -4.88
C LEU A 127 -18.78 -21.01 -5.02
N MET A 128 -19.58 -20.68 -6.03
CA MET A 128 -20.85 -21.35 -6.26
C MET A 128 -20.73 -22.77 -6.84
N LYS A 129 -19.53 -23.18 -7.28
CA LYS A 129 -19.23 -24.56 -7.69
C LYS A 129 -18.96 -25.52 -6.50
N LEU A 130 -18.80 -24.99 -5.28
CA LEU A 130 -18.55 -25.83 -4.09
C LEU A 130 -19.64 -26.90 -3.94
N GLY A 131 -19.21 -28.14 -3.81
CA GLY A 131 -20.08 -29.31 -3.66
C GLY A 131 -20.79 -29.36 -2.30
N ASP A 132 -20.05 -28.99 -1.24
CA ASP A 132 -20.61 -28.95 0.11
C ASP A 132 -21.61 -27.79 0.27
N PRO A 133 -22.89 -28.06 0.63
CA PRO A 133 -23.90 -27.03 0.79
C PRO A 133 -23.63 -26.09 1.97
N HIS A 134 -22.91 -26.53 3.01
CA HIS A 134 -22.58 -25.68 4.16
C HIS A 134 -21.48 -24.68 3.81
N LEU A 135 -20.43 -25.12 3.10
CA LEU A 135 -19.38 -24.24 2.61
C LEU A 135 -19.92 -23.24 1.58
N ARG A 136 -20.78 -23.70 0.67
CA ARG A 136 -21.46 -22.81 -0.28
C ARG A 136 -22.33 -21.79 0.42
N GLY A 137 -23.14 -22.20 1.41
CA GLY A 137 -23.97 -21.30 2.20
C GLY A 137 -23.15 -20.27 2.99
N LEU A 138 -21.98 -20.67 3.53
CA LEU A 138 -21.06 -19.75 4.17
C LEU A 138 -20.51 -18.70 3.16
N ALA A 139 -20.09 -19.14 1.99
CA ALA A 139 -19.64 -18.25 0.93
C ALA A 139 -20.74 -17.25 0.50
N GLU A 140 -21.99 -17.73 0.38
CA GLU A 140 -23.14 -16.86 0.08
C GLU A 140 -23.33 -15.78 1.15
N CYS A 141 -23.19 -16.10 2.43
CA CYS A 141 -23.28 -15.12 3.52
C CYS A 141 -22.29 -13.97 3.34
N PHE A 142 -21.01 -14.29 3.04
CA PHE A 142 -20.00 -13.26 2.77
C PHE A 142 -20.31 -12.43 1.51
N LEU A 143 -20.78 -13.08 0.43
CA LEU A 143 -21.09 -12.41 -0.82
C LEU A 143 -22.37 -11.53 -0.74
N MET A 144 -23.25 -11.78 0.21
CA MET A 144 -24.44 -10.96 0.47
C MET A 144 -24.17 -9.75 1.36
N ASP A 145 -23.09 -9.75 2.11
CA ASP A 145 -22.68 -8.62 2.96
C ASP A 145 -22.03 -7.53 2.08
N GLN A 146 -22.79 -6.49 1.79
CA GLN A 146 -22.37 -5.40 0.90
C GLN A 146 -21.15 -4.63 1.44
N ASP A 147 -21.08 -4.42 2.75
CA ASP A 147 -19.98 -3.68 3.38
C ASP A 147 -18.70 -4.50 3.31
N PHE A 148 -18.80 -5.81 3.61
CA PHE A 148 -17.68 -6.74 3.44
C PHE A 148 -17.20 -6.80 1.98
N VAL A 149 -18.11 -6.99 1.02
CA VAL A 149 -17.76 -7.08 -0.41
C VAL A 149 -17.06 -5.81 -0.88
N GLN A 150 -17.57 -4.64 -0.47
CA GLN A 150 -16.98 -3.36 -0.87
C GLN A 150 -15.56 -3.21 -0.29
N ALA A 151 -15.36 -3.57 0.98
CA ALA A 151 -14.05 -3.54 1.63
C ALA A 151 -13.10 -4.57 0.98
N PHE A 152 -13.54 -5.80 0.76
CA PHE A 152 -12.78 -6.89 0.15
C PHE A 152 -12.29 -6.54 -1.27
N CYS A 153 -13.18 -6.00 -2.11
CA CYS A 153 -12.85 -5.60 -3.49
C CYS A 153 -11.87 -4.43 -3.57
N LYS A 154 -11.75 -3.62 -2.52
CA LYS A 154 -10.80 -2.49 -2.46
C LYS A 154 -9.50 -2.85 -1.77
N ALA A 155 -9.47 -3.86 -0.92
CA ALA A 155 -8.32 -4.17 -0.08
C ALA A 155 -7.08 -4.57 -0.90
N PRO A 156 -5.88 -4.13 -0.49
CA PRO A 156 -4.62 -4.73 -0.94
C PRO A 156 -4.41 -6.08 -0.26
N ALA A 157 -3.74 -7.03 -0.92
CA ALA A 157 -3.38 -8.31 -0.30
C ALA A 157 -2.17 -8.20 0.65
N GLY A 158 -1.41 -7.13 0.55
CA GLY A 158 -0.24 -6.87 1.39
C GLY A 158 0.19 -5.41 1.34
N THR A 159 1.16 -5.05 2.18
CA THR A 159 1.66 -3.67 2.27
C THR A 159 2.94 -3.44 1.46
N ARG A 160 3.67 -4.48 1.06
CA ARG A 160 5.04 -4.31 0.52
C ARG A 160 5.37 -5.03 -0.78
N VAL A 161 4.87 -6.22 -1.07
CA VAL A 161 5.45 -7.05 -2.14
C VAL A 161 4.38 -7.58 -3.09
N HIS A 162 3.60 -8.57 -2.69
CA HIS A 162 2.70 -9.28 -3.61
C HIS A 162 1.29 -8.69 -3.53
N HIS A 163 0.74 -8.24 -4.67
CA HIS A 163 -0.58 -7.63 -4.75
C HIS A 163 -0.78 -6.44 -3.76
N ALA A 164 0.29 -5.66 -3.52
CA ALA A 164 0.28 -4.47 -2.64
C ALA A 164 -0.32 -3.26 -3.38
N TYR A 165 -1.54 -3.42 -3.92
CA TYR A 165 -2.32 -2.41 -4.63
C TYR A 165 -3.81 -2.60 -4.36
N LEU A 166 -4.61 -1.57 -4.56
CA LEU A 166 -6.05 -1.63 -4.35
C LEU A 166 -6.71 -2.62 -5.32
N GLY A 167 -7.57 -3.49 -4.79
CA GLY A 167 -8.13 -4.62 -5.52
C GLY A 167 -7.22 -5.85 -5.56
N GLY A 168 -6.00 -5.75 -5.02
CA GLY A 168 -5.01 -6.82 -5.02
C GLY A 168 -5.45 -8.05 -4.24
N LEU A 169 -6.22 -7.89 -3.15
CA LEU A 169 -6.74 -9.03 -2.38
C LEU A 169 -7.71 -9.86 -3.21
N LEU A 170 -8.65 -9.23 -3.88
CA LEU A 170 -9.61 -9.91 -4.77
C LEU A 170 -8.86 -10.63 -5.90
N GLU A 171 -7.94 -9.94 -6.58
CA GLU A 171 -7.14 -10.52 -7.67
C GLU A 171 -6.32 -11.71 -7.19
N HIS A 172 -5.69 -11.61 -6.02
CA HIS A 172 -4.92 -12.70 -5.42
C HIS A 172 -5.79 -13.93 -5.13
N VAL A 173 -6.95 -13.74 -4.47
CA VAL A 173 -7.86 -14.84 -4.14
C VAL A 173 -8.40 -15.52 -5.40
N VAL A 174 -8.82 -14.74 -6.41
CA VAL A 174 -9.29 -15.29 -7.69
C VAL A 174 -8.20 -16.10 -8.38
N THR A 175 -6.96 -15.58 -8.40
CA THR A 175 -5.82 -16.28 -9.00
C THR A 175 -5.52 -17.62 -8.29
N LEU A 176 -5.59 -17.65 -6.96
CA LEU A 176 -5.40 -18.88 -6.19
C LEU A 176 -6.51 -19.89 -6.44
N LEU A 177 -7.77 -19.45 -6.46
CA LEU A 177 -8.91 -20.32 -6.73
C LEU A 177 -8.88 -20.86 -8.17
N ASP A 178 -8.51 -20.05 -9.15
CA ASP A 178 -8.32 -20.49 -10.54
C ASP A 178 -7.19 -21.52 -10.66
N ALA A 179 -6.10 -21.35 -9.92
CA ALA A 179 -5.02 -22.33 -9.86
C ALA A 179 -5.50 -23.64 -9.22
N ALA A 180 -6.22 -23.56 -8.10
CA ALA A 180 -6.79 -24.73 -7.43
C ALA A 180 -7.78 -25.48 -8.32
N ASP A 181 -8.72 -24.79 -8.98
CA ASP A 181 -9.71 -25.37 -9.91
C ASP A 181 -9.04 -26.15 -11.06
N ARG A 182 -7.87 -25.68 -11.52
CA ARG A 182 -7.09 -26.35 -12.59
C ARG A 182 -6.24 -27.52 -12.11
N LEU A 183 -5.70 -27.41 -10.90
CA LEU A 183 -4.80 -28.44 -10.35
C LEU A 183 -5.55 -29.58 -9.67
N ALA A 184 -6.69 -29.31 -9.04
CA ALA A 184 -7.47 -30.31 -8.29
C ALA A 184 -7.78 -31.58 -9.10
N PRO A 185 -8.13 -31.53 -10.41
CA PRO A 185 -8.36 -32.74 -11.19
C PRO A 185 -7.13 -33.65 -11.35
N LEU A 186 -5.92 -33.14 -11.12
CA LEU A 186 -4.68 -33.92 -11.18
C LEU A 186 -4.43 -34.74 -9.90
N TYR A 187 -5.20 -34.48 -8.85
CA TYR A 187 -5.09 -35.13 -7.54
C TYR A 187 -6.45 -35.70 -7.12
N PRO A 188 -6.90 -36.79 -7.76
CA PRO A 188 -8.24 -37.37 -7.53
C PRO A 188 -8.46 -37.87 -6.08
N ASP A 189 -7.36 -38.16 -5.36
CA ASP A 189 -7.41 -38.59 -3.96
C ASP A 189 -7.60 -37.44 -2.96
N VAL A 190 -7.55 -36.19 -3.44
CA VAL A 190 -7.81 -35.00 -2.62
C VAL A 190 -9.29 -34.67 -2.73
N VAL A 191 -9.96 -34.54 -1.58
CA VAL A 191 -11.37 -34.12 -1.52
C VAL A 191 -11.46 -32.71 -2.11
N GLN A 192 -12.25 -32.57 -3.18
CA GLN A 192 -12.46 -31.30 -3.88
C GLN A 192 -13.73 -30.62 -3.30
N GLU A 193 -13.57 -29.97 -2.16
CA GLU A 193 -14.63 -29.19 -1.50
C GLU A 193 -14.34 -27.70 -1.52
#